data_ab899727d3703d531624114a8e26bf79
#
_entry.id   ab899727d3703d531624114a8e26bf79
#
_cell.length_a   1.000
_cell.length_b   1.000
_cell.length_c   1.000
_cell.angle_alpha   90.00
_cell.angle_beta   90.00
_cell.angle_gamma   90.00
#
_symmetry.space_group_name_H-M   'P 1'
#
loop_
_entity.id
_entity.type
_entity.pdbx_description
1 polymer ?
#
loop_
_entity_poly.entity_id
_entity_poly.type
_entity_poly.pdbx_seq_one_letter_code
_entity_poly.pdbx_strand_id
1 'polypeptide(L)'
;MRRTFADILNGAGVDVFAEYHSLHMLVFQRYGFYSDMEECFEWMPFSGTAYNLRDFNERNQFDFEHAEYTEDLDDLLLFCEYVYNFAVRLNVLEDCGTRKASGIVRHINALADKIGYRFVHDGELWILVPRNDKIEAAAEVAPEGAGNDLFRYDYRGYKGDLEGKRTILSSLAATLEPTRAKLSGVAKAFTSDYFYLVNNL
;
A
#
# COMPACT_ATOMS: atom_id res chain seq x y z
N MET A 1 9.83 -0.33 -19.01
CA MET A 1 11.08 0.19 -18.39
C MET A 1 10.67 0.70 -17.02
N ARG A 2 11.20 0.17 -15.93
CA ARG A 2 10.90 0.70 -14.58
C ARG A 2 11.39 2.15 -14.52
N ARG A 3 10.52 3.09 -14.12
CA ARG A 3 10.94 4.46 -13.88
C ARG A 3 11.92 4.47 -12.71
N THR A 4 12.99 5.25 -12.82
CA THR A 4 13.88 5.47 -11.67
C THR A 4 13.20 6.44 -10.69
N PHE A 5 13.66 6.47 -9.47
CA PHE A 5 13.22 7.44 -8.48
C PHE A 5 13.29 8.89 -9.00
N ALA A 6 14.41 9.25 -9.64
CA ALA A 6 14.58 10.58 -10.25
C ALA A 6 13.58 10.85 -11.39
N ASP A 7 13.26 9.83 -12.21
CA ASP A 7 12.26 9.97 -13.28
C ASP A 7 10.85 10.21 -12.72
N ILE A 8 10.52 9.54 -11.60
CA ILE A 8 9.22 9.71 -10.93
C ILE A 8 9.11 11.13 -10.37
N LEU A 9 10.09 11.58 -9.62
CA LEU A 9 10.08 12.92 -9.02
C LEU A 9 10.12 14.04 -10.09
N ASN A 10 11.02 13.95 -11.05
CA ASN A 10 11.16 14.95 -12.10
C ASN A 10 9.99 14.94 -13.09
N GLY A 11 9.46 13.77 -13.41
CA GLY A 11 8.33 13.61 -14.34
C GLY A 11 6.97 13.98 -13.74
N ALA A 12 6.80 13.81 -12.44
CA ALA A 12 5.55 14.09 -11.75
C ALA A 12 5.48 15.51 -11.16
N GLY A 13 6.61 16.21 -11.05
CA GLY A 13 6.67 17.51 -10.38
C GLY A 13 6.24 17.43 -8.91
N VAL A 14 6.52 16.30 -8.25
CA VAL A 14 6.23 16.09 -6.82
C VAL A 14 7.44 16.52 -6.02
N ASP A 15 7.23 17.47 -5.15
CA ASP A 15 8.17 17.85 -4.09
C ASP A 15 7.81 17.02 -2.84
N VAL A 16 8.61 15.97 -2.58
CA VAL A 16 8.37 15.04 -1.47
C VAL A 16 8.31 15.77 -0.14
N PHE A 17 9.23 16.70 0.09
CA PHE A 17 9.26 17.50 1.29
C PHE A 17 7.98 18.33 1.47
N ALA A 18 7.56 19.05 0.42
CA ALA A 18 6.35 19.86 0.49
C ALA A 18 5.08 19.04 0.69
N GLU A 19 4.97 17.87 0.04
CA GLU A 19 3.81 16.99 0.19
C GLU A 19 3.78 16.33 1.57
N TYR A 20 4.94 15.87 2.10
CA TYR A 20 5.03 15.32 3.45
C TYR A 20 4.64 16.38 4.48
N HIS A 21 5.23 17.56 4.41
CA HIS A 21 4.91 18.66 5.30
C HIS A 21 3.42 19.06 5.23
N SER A 22 2.86 19.14 4.03
CA SER A 22 1.44 19.44 3.83
C SER A 22 0.53 18.42 4.50
N LEU A 23 0.82 17.13 4.33
CA LEU A 23 0.06 16.04 4.96
C LEU A 23 0.24 16.05 6.49
N HIS A 24 1.45 16.26 6.97
CA HIS A 24 1.76 16.38 8.39
C HIS A 24 0.95 17.51 9.06
N MET A 25 0.92 18.69 8.42
CA MET A 25 0.12 19.82 8.88
C MET A 25 -1.38 19.51 8.93
N LEU A 26 -1.89 18.75 7.95
CA LEU A 26 -3.30 18.32 7.93
C LEU A 26 -3.62 17.36 9.08
N VAL A 27 -2.71 16.45 9.39
CA VAL A 27 -2.93 15.41 10.41
C VAL A 27 -2.76 15.98 11.80
N PHE A 28 -1.64 16.64 12.10
CA PHE A 28 -1.26 16.99 13.46
C PHE A 28 -1.66 18.41 13.89
N GLN A 29 -1.77 19.36 12.96
CA GLN A 29 -1.90 20.76 13.35
C GLN A 29 -3.23 21.43 12.94
N ARG A 30 -3.68 21.29 11.68
CA ARG A 30 -4.77 22.12 11.16
C ARG A 30 -6.17 21.69 11.56
N TYR A 31 -6.41 20.40 11.65
CA TYR A 31 -7.79 19.88 11.74
C TYR A 31 -8.04 18.93 12.90
N GLY A 32 -7.01 18.67 13.72
CA GLY A 32 -7.12 17.73 14.83
C GLY A 32 -7.46 16.30 14.37
N PHE A 33 -7.01 15.93 13.14
CA PHE A 33 -7.26 14.59 12.62
C PHE A 33 -6.58 13.52 13.47
N TYR A 34 -5.40 13.83 14.01
CA TYR A 34 -4.71 12.95 14.94
C TYR A 34 -5.55 12.66 16.19
N SER A 35 -6.24 13.68 16.71
CA SER A 35 -7.16 13.50 17.84
C SER A 35 -8.35 12.59 17.50
N ASP A 36 -8.88 12.73 16.26
CA ASP A 36 -9.95 11.83 15.78
C ASP A 36 -9.41 10.38 15.67
N MET A 37 -8.13 10.18 15.26
CA MET A 37 -7.49 8.87 15.24
C MET A 37 -7.30 8.29 16.64
N GLU A 38 -6.89 9.10 17.63
CA GLU A 38 -6.74 8.68 19.03
C GLU A 38 -8.08 8.26 19.64
N GLU A 39 -9.11 9.06 19.46
CA GLU A 39 -10.46 8.80 20.00
C GLU A 39 -11.07 7.51 19.45
N CYS A 40 -10.82 7.22 18.17
CA CYS A 40 -11.40 6.05 17.52
C CYS A 40 -10.42 4.87 17.41
N PHE A 41 -9.24 4.93 18.04
CA PHE A 41 -8.19 3.91 17.88
C PHE A 41 -8.63 2.49 18.24
N GLU A 42 -9.41 2.33 19.31
CA GLU A 42 -9.92 1.01 19.75
C GLU A 42 -10.83 0.32 18.72
N TRP A 43 -11.41 1.09 17.79
CA TRP A 43 -12.27 0.58 16.72
C TRP A 43 -11.50 0.23 15.46
N MET A 44 -10.16 0.38 15.47
CA MET A 44 -9.33 0.07 14.32
C MET A 44 -9.02 -1.42 14.28
N PRO A 45 -9.25 -2.12 13.15
CA PRO A 45 -9.02 -3.55 13.03
C PRO A 45 -7.55 -3.95 13.21
N PHE A 46 -6.64 -3.02 12.98
CA PHE A 46 -5.19 -3.21 13.10
C PHE A 46 -4.60 -2.76 14.45
N SER A 47 -5.44 -2.34 15.41
CA SER A 47 -4.96 -1.91 16.73
C SER A 47 -4.24 -3.03 17.50
N GLY A 48 -4.63 -4.28 17.25
CA GLY A 48 -4.02 -5.46 17.87
C GLY A 48 -4.12 -5.44 19.39
N THR A 49 -2.96 -5.54 20.07
CA THR A 49 -2.86 -5.50 21.53
C THR A 49 -2.36 -4.15 22.07
N ALA A 50 -2.30 -3.13 21.22
CA ALA A 50 -1.91 -1.79 21.66
C ALA A 50 -3.06 -1.15 22.48
N TYR A 51 -2.68 -0.46 23.55
CA TYR A 51 -3.66 0.18 24.45
C TYR A 51 -4.25 1.47 23.88
N ASN A 52 -3.49 2.16 23.05
CA ASN A 52 -3.89 3.42 22.42
C ASN A 52 -2.97 3.68 21.22
N LEU A 53 -3.26 4.73 20.46
CA LEU A 53 -2.50 5.11 19.27
C LEU A 53 -1.01 5.37 19.57
N ARG A 54 -0.70 5.98 20.70
CA ARG A 54 0.68 6.24 21.10
C ARG A 54 1.47 4.93 21.34
N ASP A 55 0.90 3.99 22.11
CA ASP A 55 1.49 2.67 22.35
C ASP A 55 1.66 1.89 21.03
N PHE A 56 0.69 2.01 20.11
CA PHE A 56 0.81 1.45 18.77
C PHE A 56 1.97 2.05 17.98
N ASN A 57 2.11 3.37 18.00
CA ASN A 57 3.19 4.07 17.30
C ASN A 57 4.56 3.71 17.89
N GLU A 58 4.70 3.69 19.22
CA GLU A 58 5.95 3.32 19.90
C GLU A 58 6.37 1.89 19.56
N ARG A 59 5.45 0.92 19.58
CA ARG A 59 5.73 -0.49 19.24
C ARG A 59 6.16 -0.70 17.79
N ASN A 60 5.60 0.09 16.88
CA ASN A 60 5.89 0.01 15.46
C ASN A 60 6.98 0.99 15.01
N GLN A 61 7.58 1.73 15.95
CA GLN A 61 8.61 2.74 15.69
C GLN A 61 8.14 3.84 14.72
N PHE A 62 6.85 4.21 14.79
CA PHE A 62 6.29 5.31 14.03
C PHE A 62 6.47 6.61 14.81
N ASP A 63 7.32 7.50 14.30
CA ASP A 63 7.57 8.83 14.89
C ASP A 63 7.14 9.94 13.92
N PHE A 64 5.92 9.83 13.39
CA PHE A 64 5.41 10.81 12.43
C PHE A 64 5.11 12.17 13.05
N GLU A 65 4.80 12.22 14.35
CA GLU A 65 4.48 13.47 15.04
C GLU A 65 5.69 14.42 15.10
N HIS A 66 6.89 13.87 15.28
CA HIS A 66 8.13 14.63 15.41
C HIS A 66 8.92 14.69 14.09
N ALA A 67 8.66 13.80 13.15
CA ALA A 67 9.30 13.75 11.85
C ALA A 67 8.65 14.74 10.86
N GLU A 68 8.77 16.04 11.14
CA GLU A 68 8.13 17.08 10.31
C GLU A 68 8.65 17.14 8.88
N TYR A 69 9.83 16.58 8.60
CA TYR A 69 10.56 16.77 7.36
C TYR A 69 11.23 15.49 6.87
N THR A 70 10.90 15.09 5.67
CA THR A 70 11.65 14.07 4.94
C THR A 70 11.72 14.41 3.45
N GLU A 71 12.82 14.02 2.81
CA GLU A 71 12.99 14.04 1.36
C GLU A 71 12.91 12.61 0.79
N ASP A 72 12.72 11.61 1.65
CA ASP A 72 12.64 10.20 1.26
C ASP A 72 11.21 9.85 0.84
N LEU A 73 11.09 9.30 -0.37
CA LEU A 73 9.81 8.83 -0.90
C LEU A 73 9.25 7.65 -0.09
N ASP A 74 10.10 6.76 0.41
CA ASP A 74 9.64 5.59 1.18
C ASP A 74 8.98 6.05 2.50
N ASP A 75 9.50 7.11 3.13
CA ASP A 75 8.90 7.72 4.33
C ASP A 75 7.55 8.38 3.99
N LEU A 76 7.48 9.14 2.89
CA LEU A 76 6.21 9.74 2.45
C LEU A 76 5.17 8.67 2.15
N LEU A 77 5.54 7.58 1.47
CA LEU A 77 4.64 6.47 1.17
C LEU A 77 4.16 5.77 2.45
N LEU A 78 5.06 5.55 3.42
CA LEU A 78 4.72 4.96 4.71
C LEU A 78 3.73 5.85 5.48
N PHE A 79 3.98 7.15 5.49
CA PHE A 79 3.09 8.11 6.15
C PHE A 79 1.72 8.19 5.44
N CYS A 80 1.70 8.16 4.11
CA CYS A 80 0.46 8.08 3.35
C CYS A 80 -0.34 6.81 3.67
N GLU A 81 0.31 5.64 3.73
CA GLU A 81 -0.35 4.38 4.11
C GLU A 81 -0.93 4.45 5.52
N TYR A 82 -0.14 4.92 6.48
CA TYR A 82 -0.57 5.09 7.86
C TYR A 82 -1.82 5.95 7.94
N VAL A 83 -1.76 7.18 7.44
CA VAL A 83 -2.88 8.13 7.50
C VAL A 83 -4.10 7.64 6.72
N TYR A 84 -3.89 7.01 5.56
CA TYR A 84 -4.97 6.52 4.70
C TYR A 84 -5.79 5.42 5.38
N ASN A 85 -5.13 4.46 6.03
CA ASN A 85 -5.81 3.37 6.74
C ASN A 85 -6.72 3.91 7.87
N PHE A 86 -6.26 4.90 8.63
CA PHE A 86 -7.09 5.58 9.60
C PHE A 86 -8.23 6.37 8.95
N ALA A 87 -7.92 7.14 7.91
CA ALA A 87 -8.90 8.01 7.27
C ALA A 87 -10.03 7.24 6.58
N VAL A 88 -9.72 6.11 5.93
CA VAL A 88 -10.75 5.24 5.34
C VAL A 88 -11.65 4.67 6.43
N ARG A 89 -11.09 4.22 7.55
CA ARG A 89 -11.88 3.66 8.64
C ARG A 89 -12.75 4.71 9.31
N LEU A 90 -12.20 5.87 9.64
CA LEU A 90 -12.95 6.99 10.20
C LEU A 90 -14.06 7.49 9.28
N ASN A 91 -13.88 7.40 7.98
CA ASN A 91 -14.89 7.78 7.00
C ASN A 91 -16.11 6.83 6.99
N VAL A 92 -15.94 5.60 7.47
CA VAL A 92 -17.02 4.59 7.62
C VAL A 92 -17.73 4.72 8.96
N LEU A 93 -17.03 5.19 10.00
CA LEU A 93 -17.58 5.40 11.33
C LEU A 93 -18.37 6.72 11.34
N GLU A 94 -19.69 6.63 11.25
CA GLU A 94 -20.61 7.80 11.09
C GLU A 94 -20.44 8.87 12.16
N ASP A 95 -19.98 8.52 13.35
CA ASP A 95 -19.83 9.43 14.51
C ASP A 95 -18.46 10.14 14.58
N CYS A 96 -17.49 9.75 13.75
CA CYS A 96 -16.12 10.24 13.80
C CYS A 96 -15.77 11.10 12.57
N GLY A 97 -16.11 12.40 12.58
CA GLY A 97 -15.46 13.45 11.77
C GLY A 97 -15.37 13.28 10.25
N THR A 98 -16.35 12.65 9.62
CA THR A 98 -16.36 12.16 8.23
C THR A 98 -15.86 13.12 7.13
N ARG A 99 -16.06 14.46 7.27
CA ARG A 99 -15.63 15.43 6.23
C ARG A 99 -14.12 15.61 6.15
N LYS A 100 -13.42 15.54 7.30
CA LYS A 100 -11.94 15.65 7.33
C LYS A 100 -11.32 14.41 6.71
N ALA A 101 -11.75 13.23 7.14
CA ALA A 101 -11.29 11.94 6.63
C ALA A 101 -11.46 11.82 5.11
N SER A 102 -12.63 12.18 4.57
CA SER A 102 -12.87 12.18 3.11
C SER A 102 -11.93 13.12 2.35
N GLY A 103 -11.60 14.29 2.93
CA GLY A 103 -10.66 15.23 2.36
C GLY A 103 -9.24 14.67 2.29
N ILE A 104 -8.80 14.01 3.36
CA ILE A 104 -7.49 13.37 3.46
C ILE A 104 -7.38 12.20 2.48
N VAL A 105 -8.36 11.31 2.45
CA VAL A 105 -8.42 10.18 1.49
C VAL A 105 -8.29 10.69 0.05
N ARG A 106 -9.02 11.74 -0.32
CA ARG A 106 -8.95 12.32 -1.66
C ARG A 106 -7.57 12.93 -1.95
N HIS A 107 -6.96 13.63 -0.98
CA HIS A 107 -5.64 14.22 -1.15
C HIS A 107 -4.57 13.14 -1.35
N ILE A 108 -4.57 12.10 -0.51
CA ILE A 108 -3.60 11.00 -0.60
C ILE A 108 -3.78 10.20 -1.90
N ASN A 109 -5.02 9.95 -2.35
CA ASN A 109 -5.25 9.29 -3.64
C ASN A 109 -4.70 10.12 -4.81
N ALA A 110 -4.93 11.43 -4.82
CA ALA A 110 -4.40 12.31 -5.86
C ALA A 110 -2.87 12.35 -5.86
N LEU A 111 -2.24 12.31 -4.67
CA LEU A 111 -0.81 12.22 -4.54
C LEU A 111 -0.28 10.87 -5.05
N ALA A 112 -0.89 9.76 -4.66
CA ALA A 112 -0.54 8.43 -5.13
C ALA A 112 -0.61 8.32 -6.67
N ASP A 113 -1.69 8.82 -7.28
CA ASP A 113 -1.85 8.87 -8.73
C ASP A 113 -0.72 9.68 -9.39
N LYS A 114 -0.37 10.83 -8.82
CA LYS A 114 0.66 11.73 -9.34
C LYS A 114 2.05 11.10 -9.33
N ILE A 115 2.38 10.31 -8.29
CA ILE A 115 3.67 9.62 -8.17
C ILE A 115 3.69 8.23 -8.81
N GLY A 116 2.59 7.81 -9.43
CA GLY A 116 2.49 6.52 -10.13
C GLY A 116 2.30 5.33 -9.18
N TYR A 117 1.61 5.55 -8.06
CA TYR A 117 1.20 4.53 -7.10
C TYR A 117 -0.32 4.40 -7.06
N ARG A 118 -0.79 3.31 -6.47
CA ARG A 118 -2.21 3.08 -6.18
C ARG A 118 -2.38 2.33 -4.88
N PHE A 119 -3.52 2.52 -4.23
CA PHE A 119 -3.90 1.69 -3.10
C PHE A 119 -4.48 0.36 -3.55
N VAL A 120 -4.08 -0.70 -2.87
CA VAL A 120 -4.60 -2.06 -3.01
C VAL A 120 -4.98 -2.58 -1.64
N HIS A 121 -6.09 -3.30 -1.57
CA HIS A 121 -6.58 -3.89 -0.33
C HIS A 121 -5.81 -5.19 -0.04
N ASP A 122 -5.17 -5.27 1.11
CA ASP A 122 -4.46 -6.47 1.58
C ASP A 122 -4.97 -6.86 2.97
N GLY A 123 -5.82 -7.87 3.03
CA GLY A 123 -6.51 -8.23 4.26
C GLY A 123 -7.41 -7.09 4.74
N GLU A 124 -7.11 -6.52 5.89
CA GLU A 124 -7.85 -5.38 6.46
C GLU A 124 -7.13 -4.03 6.26
N LEU A 125 -6.01 -4.04 5.57
CA LEU A 125 -5.18 -2.86 5.33
C LEU A 125 -5.21 -2.44 3.87
N TRP A 126 -4.94 -1.17 3.66
CA TRP A 126 -4.64 -0.59 2.37
C TRP A 126 -3.14 -0.34 2.25
N ILE A 127 -2.52 -0.88 1.20
CA ILE A 127 -1.10 -0.73 0.91
C ILE A 127 -0.89 0.04 -0.38
N LEU A 128 0.18 0.83 -0.46
CA LEU A 128 0.58 1.55 -1.66
C LEU A 128 1.52 0.71 -2.50
N VAL A 129 1.10 0.39 -3.72
CA VAL A 129 1.89 -0.36 -4.68
C VAL A 129 2.18 0.49 -5.91
N PRO A 130 3.36 0.34 -6.54
CA PRO A 130 3.64 1.04 -7.79
C PRO A 130 2.67 0.57 -8.89
N ARG A 131 2.20 1.48 -9.72
CA ARG A 131 1.42 1.14 -10.91
C ARG A 131 2.28 0.40 -11.90
N ASN A 132 1.79 -0.73 -12.34
CA ASN A 132 2.44 -1.59 -13.31
C ASN A 132 1.39 -2.18 -14.24
N ASP A 133 1.34 -1.66 -15.46
CA ASP A 133 0.32 -2.05 -16.45
C ASP A 133 0.28 -3.57 -16.69
N LYS A 134 1.43 -4.25 -16.57
CA LYS A 134 1.49 -5.71 -16.73
C LYS A 134 0.87 -6.45 -15.56
N ILE A 135 1.11 -5.98 -14.34
CA ILE A 135 0.51 -6.54 -13.13
C ILE A 135 -0.98 -6.26 -13.12
N GLU A 136 -1.39 -5.05 -13.48
CA GLU A 136 -2.80 -4.66 -13.56
C GLU A 136 -3.56 -5.54 -14.57
N ALA A 137 -3.04 -5.66 -15.78
CA ALA A 137 -3.64 -6.53 -16.81
C ALA A 137 -3.66 -8.03 -16.39
N ALA A 138 -2.62 -8.50 -15.69
CA ALA A 138 -2.59 -9.86 -15.17
C ALA A 138 -3.62 -10.06 -14.03
N ALA A 139 -3.76 -9.08 -13.16
CA ALA A 139 -4.69 -9.13 -12.03
C ALA A 139 -6.15 -9.13 -12.48
N GLU A 140 -6.49 -8.41 -13.58
CA GLU A 140 -7.84 -8.38 -14.15
C GLU A 140 -8.34 -9.75 -14.64
N VAL A 141 -7.43 -10.60 -15.10
CA VAL A 141 -7.73 -11.93 -15.63
C VAL A 141 -7.40 -13.06 -14.65
N ALA A 142 -6.79 -12.73 -13.53
CA ALA A 142 -6.40 -13.70 -12.52
C ALA A 142 -7.61 -14.27 -11.79
N PRO A 143 -7.54 -15.54 -11.31
CA PRO A 143 -8.53 -16.09 -10.40
C PRO A 143 -8.66 -15.23 -9.13
N GLU A 144 -9.81 -15.34 -8.47
CA GLU A 144 -10.08 -14.64 -7.20
C GLU A 144 -8.95 -14.89 -6.18
N GLY A 145 -8.45 -13.83 -5.58
CA GLY A 145 -7.31 -13.85 -4.65
C GLY A 145 -5.93 -13.71 -5.29
N ALA A 146 -5.69 -14.27 -6.48
CA ALA A 146 -4.37 -14.19 -7.13
C ALA A 146 -4.03 -12.76 -7.58
N GLY A 147 -5.01 -11.94 -7.91
CA GLY A 147 -4.80 -10.54 -8.26
C GLY A 147 -4.13 -9.74 -7.13
N ASN A 148 -4.58 -9.93 -5.90
CA ASN A 148 -3.97 -9.29 -4.73
C ASN A 148 -2.54 -9.75 -4.49
N ASP A 149 -2.25 -11.04 -4.64
CA ASP A 149 -0.90 -11.58 -4.50
C ASP A 149 0.07 -11.00 -5.53
N LEU A 150 -0.39 -10.75 -6.77
CA LEU A 150 0.42 -10.08 -7.79
C LEU A 150 0.81 -8.66 -7.36
N PHE A 151 -0.11 -7.89 -6.79
CA PHE A 151 0.19 -6.55 -6.27
C PHE A 151 1.10 -6.59 -5.04
N ARG A 152 0.87 -7.53 -4.11
CA ARG A 152 1.70 -7.72 -2.92
C ARG A 152 3.15 -8.03 -3.26
N TYR A 153 3.41 -8.78 -4.33
CA TYR A 153 4.77 -9.10 -4.76
C TYR A 153 5.61 -7.85 -5.07
N ASP A 154 4.99 -6.81 -5.60
CA ASP A 154 5.66 -5.53 -5.95
C ASP A 154 5.59 -4.49 -4.81
N TYR A 155 4.96 -4.86 -3.68
CA TYR A 155 4.86 -3.98 -2.52
C TYR A 155 6.22 -3.76 -1.87
N ARG A 156 6.53 -2.49 -1.55
CA ARG A 156 7.82 -2.08 -0.97
C ARG A 156 8.16 -2.76 0.36
N GLY A 157 7.15 -3.08 1.18
CA GLY A 157 7.35 -3.78 2.46
C GLY A 157 8.01 -5.15 2.33
N TYR A 158 7.97 -5.76 1.13
CA TYR A 158 8.70 -7.00 0.82
C TYR A 158 10.04 -6.78 0.13
N LYS A 159 10.54 -5.53 0.05
CA LYS A 159 11.85 -5.24 -0.51
C LYS A 159 12.95 -5.84 0.39
N GLY A 160 13.65 -6.85 -0.13
CA GLY A 160 14.66 -7.59 0.65
C GLY A 160 14.12 -8.78 1.46
N ASP A 161 12.82 -8.92 1.63
CA ASP A 161 12.19 -10.07 2.27
C ASP A 161 11.97 -11.20 1.28
N LEU A 162 12.95 -12.10 1.19
CA LEU A 162 12.90 -13.26 0.30
C LEU A 162 11.85 -14.30 0.74
N GLU A 163 11.63 -14.47 2.05
CA GLU A 163 10.67 -15.43 2.57
C GLU A 163 9.23 -14.95 2.33
N GLY A 164 8.94 -13.67 2.56
CA GLY A 164 7.65 -13.09 2.22
C GLY A 164 7.35 -13.21 0.72
N LYS A 165 8.32 -12.91 -0.13
CA LYS A 165 8.17 -13.08 -1.59
C LYS A 165 7.97 -14.52 -2.02
N ARG A 166 8.66 -15.48 -1.40
CA ARG A 166 8.45 -16.92 -1.64
C ARG A 166 7.04 -17.35 -1.26
N THR A 167 6.55 -16.90 -0.13
CA THR A 167 5.18 -17.20 0.33
C THR A 167 4.15 -16.71 -0.69
N ILE A 168 4.29 -15.48 -1.19
CA ILE A 168 3.43 -14.91 -2.22
C ILE A 168 3.49 -15.74 -3.51
N LEU A 169 4.69 -16.08 -3.98
CA LEU A 169 4.88 -16.89 -5.19
C LEU A 169 4.28 -18.29 -5.04
N SER A 170 4.40 -18.89 -3.85
CA SER A 170 3.80 -20.19 -3.56
C SER A 170 2.27 -20.14 -3.58
N SER A 171 1.67 -19.06 -3.04
CA SER A 171 0.23 -18.81 -3.10
C SER A 171 -0.24 -18.65 -4.55
N LEU A 172 0.45 -17.84 -5.34
CA LEU A 172 0.18 -17.66 -6.77
C LEU A 172 0.26 -18.97 -7.54
N ALA A 173 1.29 -19.78 -7.27
CA ALA A 173 1.47 -21.08 -7.90
C ALA A 173 0.28 -22.00 -7.59
N ALA A 174 -0.09 -22.13 -6.31
CA ALA A 174 -1.21 -22.97 -5.89
C ALA A 174 -2.53 -22.54 -6.54
N THR A 175 -2.77 -21.24 -6.66
CA THR A 175 -3.98 -20.67 -7.27
C THR A 175 -4.01 -20.86 -8.79
N LEU A 176 -2.86 -20.83 -9.47
CA LEU A 176 -2.76 -20.95 -10.92
C LEU A 176 -2.59 -22.39 -11.41
N GLU A 177 -2.12 -23.31 -10.55
CA GLU A 177 -1.89 -24.73 -10.94
C GLU A 177 -3.13 -25.39 -11.56
N PRO A 178 -4.38 -25.19 -11.07
CA PRO A 178 -5.57 -25.76 -11.71
C PRO A 178 -5.80 -25.26 -13.14
N THR A 179 -5.26 -24.08 -13.50
CA THR A 179 -5.41 -23.49 -14.84
C THR A 179 -4.28 -23.88 -15.79
N ARG A 180 -3.23 -24.53 -15.28
CA ARG A 180 -2.02 -24.94 -16.03
C ARG A 180 -2.32 -25.66 -17.33
N ALA A 181 -3.23 -26.64 -17.27
CA ALA A 181 -3.60 -27.45 -18.45
C ALA A 181 -4.25 -26.58 -19.55
N LYS A 182 -5.04 -25.58 -19.15
CA LYS A 182 -5.68 -24.63 -20.07
C LYS A 182 -4.66 -23.66 -20.66
N LEU A 183 -3.75 -23.13 -19.84
CA LEU A 183 -2.70 -22.21 -20.24
C LEU A 183 -1.68 -22.85 -21.18
N SER A 184 -1.28 -24.11 -20.93
CA SER A 184 -0.34 -24.83 -21.79
C SER A 184 -0.87 -25.09 -23.20
N GLY A 185 -2.19 -25.15 -23.37
CA GLY A 185 -2.83 -25.26 -24.68
C GLY A 185 -2.78 -23.94 -25.50
N VAL A 186 -2.71 -22.80 -24.84
CA VAL A 186 -2.79 -21.48 -25.47
C VAL A 186 -1.43 -20.79 -25.60
N ALA A 187 -0.54 -20.96 -24.60
CA ALA A 187 0.73 -20.25 -24.53
C ALA A 187 1.84 -21.12 -23.88
N LYS A 188 2.21 -22.20 -24.57
CA LYS A 188 3.12 -23.23 -24.03
C LYS A 188 4.48 -22.68 -23.55
N ALA A 189 5.09 -21.74 -24.26
CA ALA A 189 6.36 -21.14 -23.88
C ALA A 189 6.23 -20.32 -22.57
N PHE A 190 5.24 -19.45 -22.50
CA PHE A 190 4.98 -18.64 -21.30
C PHE A 190 4.67 -19.51 -20.06
N THR A 191 3.89 -20.56 -20.25
CA THR A 191 3.53 -21.49 -19.18
C THR A 191 4.76 -22.23 -18.66
N SER A 192 5.65 -22.67 -19.57
CA SER A 192 6.91 -23.33 -19.22
C SER A 192 7.83 -22.43 -18.40
N ASP A 193 8.05 -21.21 -18.85
CA ASP A 193 8.92 -20.25 -18.19
C ASP A 193 8.39 -19.83 -16.82
N TYR A 194 7.09 -19.59 -16.70
CA TYR A 194 6.44 -19.24 -15.45
C TYR A 194 6.58 -20.36 -14.41
N PHE A 195 6.20 -21.59 -14.77
CA PHE A 195 6.29 -22.73 -13.84
C PHE A 195 7.72 -23.16 -13.55
N TYR A 196 8.66 -22.91 -14.47
CA TYR A 196 10.08 -23.08 -14.16
C TYR A 196 10.54 -22.14 -13.05
N LEU A 197 10.18 -20.87 -13.15
CA LEU A 197 10.53 -19.88 -12.11
C LEU A 197 9.91 -20.23 -10.75
N VAL A 198 8.65 -20.62 -10.73
CA VAL A 198 7.94 -20.96 -9.48
C VAL A 198 8.51 -22.22 -8.82
N ASN A 199 8.91 -23.23 -9.59
CA ASN A 199 9.43 -24.48 -9.04
C ASN A 199 10.93 -24.44 -8.68
N ASN A 200 11.65 -23.38 -9.05
CA ASN A 200 13.09 -23.24 -8.80
C ASN A 200 13.43 -22.05 -7.87
N LEU A 201 12.43 -21.41 -7.28
CA LEU A 201 12.57 -20.43 -6.22
C LEU A 201 12.42 -21.08 -4.84
#